data_1d5f87684a9d6451f59ff47c9d49fa88
#
_entry.id   1d5f87684a9d6451f59ff47c9d49fa88
#
_cell.length_a   1.000
_cell.length_b   1.000
_cell.length_c   1.000
_cell.angle_alpha   90.00
_cell.angle_beta   90.00
_cell.angle_gamma   90.00
#
_symmetry.space_group_name_H-M   'P 1'
#
loop_
_entity.id
_entity.type
_entity.pdbx_description
1 polymer ?
#
loop_
_entity_poly.entity_id
_entity_poly.type
_entity_poly.pdbx_seq_one_letter_code
_entity_poly.pdbx_strand_id
1 'polypeptide(L)'
;MALADAKAAIRFVRGNAAAWRIDPARIGIMGFSAGGGVAVSAAIAERSDASPDFLISLYGPALVDVNVPEHAPPLFIAVGSTHFNVTNGCLALFAAWKAAGKPAEIHVYDQVSGGFSLTPRGLPVDGWAERVHEWLVARRLTNR
;
A
#
# COMPACT_ATOMS: atom_id res chain seq x y z
N MET A 1 -3.74 9.48 16.46
CA MET A 1 -2.94 10.50 15.77
C MET A 1 -2.61 10.06 14.34
N ALA A 2 -1.74 9.12 14.08
CA ALA A 2 -1.28 8.80 12.71
C ALA A 2 -2.39 8.48 11.68
N LEU A 3 -3.44 7.75 12.06
CA LEU A 3 -4.57 7.48 11.16
C LEU A 3 -5.37 8.76 10.84
N ALA A 4 -5.57 9.63 11.82
CA ALA A 4 -6.27 10.90 11.62
C ALA A 4 -5.47 11.82 10.67
N ASP A 5 -4.14 11.85 10.84
CA ASP A 5 -3.25 12.64 10.00
C ASP A 5 -3.22 12.09 8.54
N ALA A 6 -3.17 10.76 8.38
CA ALA A 6 -3.27 10.13 7.06
C ALA A 6 -4.59 10.47 6.35
N LYS A 7 -5.71 10.41 7.07
CA LYS A 7 -7.02 10.80 6.55
C LYS A 7 -7.08 12.29 6.20
N ALA A 8 -6.51 13.16 7.03
CA ALA A 8 -6.44 14.59 6.76
C ALA A 8 -5.60 14.88 5.51
N ALA A 9 -4.47 14.20 5.33
CA ALA A 9 -3.64 14.33 4.15
C ALA A 9 -4.38 13.93 2.86
N ILE A 10 -5.10 12.79 2.86
CA ILE A 10 -5.90 12.36 1.71
C ILE A 10 -6.98 13.40 1.37
N ARG A 11 -7.70 13.93 2.37
CA ARG A 11 -8.68 15.00 2.15
C ARG A 11 -8.05 16.26 1.57
N PHE A 12 -6.91 16.67 2.12
CA PHE A 12 -6.19 17.84 1.66
C PHE A 12 -5.79 17.71 0.19
N VAL A 13 -5.20 16.58 -0.20
CA VAL A 13 -4.83 16.29 -1.59
C VAL A 13 -6.07 16.28 -2.49
N ARG A 14 -7.13 15.60 -2.07
CA ARG A 14 -8.38 15.49 -2.85
C ARG A 14 -9.07 16.84 -3.00
N GLY A 15 -9.08 17.67 -1.97
CA GLY A 15 -9.63 19.02 -2.02
C GLY A 15 -8.86 19.97 -2.93
N ASN A 16 -7.57 19.72 -3.17
CA ASN A 16 -6.73 20.52 -4.06
C ASN A 16 -6.55 19.89 -5.47
N ALA A 17 -7.24 18.79 -5.76
CA ALA A 17 -7.03 17.99 -6.97
C ALA A 17 -7.17 18.85 -8.25
N ALA A 18 -8.16 19.71 -8.33
CA ALA A 18 -8.37 20.59 -9.49
C ALA A 18 -7.21 21.59 -9.68
N ALA A 19 -6.75 22.22 -8.60
CA ALA A 19 -5.63 23.18 -8.64
C ALA A 19 -4.32 22.50 -9.04
N TRP A 20 -4.12 21.24 -8.62
CA TRP A 20 -2.91 20.47 -8.90
C TRP A 20 -3.01 19.63 -10.18
N ARG A 21 -4.14 19.67 -10.86
CA ARG A 21 -4.40 18.91 -12.10
C ARG A 21 -4.21 17.41 -11.93
N ILE A 22 -4.65 16.88 -10.79
CA ILE A 22 -4.68 15.44 -10.51
C ILE A 22 -6.12 14.93 -10.48
N ASP A 23 -6.30 13.66 -10.78
CA ASP A 23 -7.62 13.03 -10.73
C ASP A 23 -7.99 12.72 -9.27
N PRO A 24 -9.09 13.29 -8.73
CA PRO A 24 -9.50 13.03 -7.36
C PRO A 24 -9.94 11.58 -7.10
N ALA A 25 -10.18 10.79 -8.15
CA ALA A 25 -10.50 9.36 -8.07
C ALA A 25 -9.26 8.45 -8.18
N ARG A 26 -8.05 9.02 -8.16
CA ARG A 26 -6.77 8.29 -8.26
C ARG A 26 -5.77 8.72 -7.19
N ILE A 27 -6.25 8.90 -5.96
CA ILE A 27 -5.42 9.30 -4.81
C ILE A 27 -5.21 8.07 -3.93
N GLY A 28 -4.00 7.56 -3.93
CA GLY A 28 -3.62 6.43 -3.09
C GLY A 28 -2.86 6.82 -1.85
N ILE A 29 -2.58 5.82 -1.04
CA ILE A 29 -1.68 5.93 0.11
C ILE A 29 -0.57 4.89 0.03
N MET A 30 0.65 5.31 0.31
CA MET A 30 1.81 4.42 0.40
C MET A 30 2.49 4.60 1.75
N GLY A 31 2.93 3.49 2.33
CA GLY A 31 3.67 3.52 3.58
C GLY A 31 4.76 2.46 3.66
N PHE A 32 5.86 2.84 4.30
CA PHE A 32 7.00 1.97 4.60
C PHE A 32 6.98 1.59 6.07
N SER A 33 7.33 0.36 6.42
CA SER A 33 7.45 -0.09 7.81
C SER A 33 6.20 0.27 8.61
N ALA A 34 6.32 0.94 9.76
CA ALA A 34 5.17 1.40 10.56
C ALA A 34 4.17 2.25 9.75
N GLY A 35 4.64 3.03 8.77
CA GLY A 35 3.80 3.78 7.84
C GLY A 35 2.94 2.88 6.95
N GLY A 36 3.40 1.66 6.63
CA GLY A 36 2.60 0.65 5.94
C GLY A 36 1.39 0.22 6.75
N GLY A 37 1.54 0.05 8.06
CA GLY A 37 0.42 -0.23 8.97
C GLY A 37 -0.59 0.93 9.04
N VAL A 38 -0.11 2.18 9.05
CA VAL A 38 -0.98 3.37 8.98
C VAL A 38 -1.75 3.41 7.67
N ALA A 39 -1.08 3.12 6.54
CA ALA A 39 -1.69 3.09 5.22
C ALA A 39 -2.80 2.02 5.13
N VAL A 40 -2.54 0.81 5.65
CA VAL A 40 -3.56 -0.26 5.77
C VAL A 40 -4.72 0.19 6.62
N SER A 41 -4.46 0.78 7.79
CA SER A 41 -5.51 1.28 8.69
C SER A 41 -6.39 2.34 8.02
N ALA A 42 -5.80 3.23 7.19
CA ALA A 42 -6.56 4.22 6.42
C ALA A 42 -7.44 3.58 5.34
N ALA A 43 -6.96 2.51 4.72
CA ALA A 43 -7.65 1.82 3.63
C ALA A 43 -8.85 0.98 4.11
N ILE A 44 -8.78 0.42 5.33
CA ILE A 44 -9.86 -0.40 5.91
C ILE A 44 -10.80 0.39 6.83
N ALA A 45 -10.50 1.64 7.14
CA ALA A 45 -11.36 2.49 7.95
C ALA A 45 -12.70 2.73 7.26
N GLU A 46 -13.69 3.18 8.04
CA GLU A 46 -15.00 3.54 7.52
C GLU A 46 -14.89 4.46 6.30
N ARG A 47 -15.65 4.12 5.24
CA ARG A 47 -15.61 4.84 3.97
C ARG A 47 -15.96 6.32 4.12
N SER A 48 -15.15 7.17 3.54
CA SER A 48 -15.34 8.62 3.56
C SER A 48 -14.60 9.27 2.38
N ASP A 49 -14.63 10.59 2.30
CA ASP A 49 -13.81 11.40 1.40
C ASP A 49 -12.29 11.27 1.64
N ALA A 50 -11.92 10.68 2.78
CA ALA A 50 -10.55 10.35 3.15
C ALA A 50 -10.14 8.90 2.80
N SER A 51 -11.00 8.12 2.13
CA SER A 51 -10.65 6.75 1.73
C SER A 51 -9.70 6.79 0.53
N PRO A 52 -8.57 6.07 0.55
CA PRO A 52 -7.66 6.01 -0.58
C PRO A 52 -8.24 5.16 -1.72
N ASP A 53 -7.87 5.48 -2.95
CA ASP A 53 -8.32 4.77 -4.15
C ASP A 53 -7.39 3.58 -4.48
N PHE A 54 -6.19 3.52 -3.90
CA PHE A 54 -5.26 2.39 -3.92
C PHE A 54 -4.34 2.40 -2.70
N LEU A 55 -3.79 1.25 -2.36
CA LEU A 55 -2.94 1.02 -1.18
C LEU A 55 -1.64 0.36 -1.58
N ILE A 56 -0.51 0.92 -1.14
CA ILE A 56 0.82 0.33 -1.28
C ILE A 56 1.44 0.19 0.11
N SER A 57 1.71 -1.05 0.52
CA SER A 57 2.37 -1.36 1.80
C SER A 57 3.74 -1.98 1.55
N LEU A 58 4.79 -1.26 1.92
CA LEU A 58 6.17 -1.70 1.77
C LEU A 58 6.69 -2.17 3.14
N TYR A 59 6.91 -3.49 3.26
CA TYR A 59 7.31 -4.16 4.50
C TYR A 59 6.59 -3.60 5.74
N GLY A 60 5.29 -3.33 5.61
CA GLY A 60 4.45 -2.86 6.71
C GLY A 60 4.31 -3.95 7.78
N PRO A 61 4.15 -3.55 9.06
CA PRO A 61 3.97 -4.53 10.13
C PRO A 61 2.71 -5.36 9.92
N ALA A 62 2.75 -6.59 10.43
CA ALA A 62 1.61 -7.47 10.47
C ALA A 62 0.44 -6.81 11.22
N LEU A 63 -0.69 -6.68 10.56
CA LEU A 63 -1.96 -6.48 11.23
C LEU A 63 -2.58 -7.86 11.40
N VAL A 64 -2.75 -8.27 12.63
CA VAL A 64 -3.45 -9.53 12.96
C VAL A 64 -4.95 -9.28 12.79
N ASP A 65 -5.65 -10.24 12.17
CA ASP A 65 -7.11 -10.22 12.03
C ASP A 65 -7.68 -8.99 11.28
N VAL A 66 -7.18 -8.71 10.09
CA VAL A 66 -7.71 -7.66 9.24
C VAL A 66 -9.06 -8.08 8.65
N ASN A 67 -10.12 -7.41 9.08
CA ASN A 67 -11.41 -7.49 8.40
C ASN A 67 -11.37 -6.53 7.18
N VAL A 68 -11.34 -7.10 5.98
CA VAL A 68 -11.26 -6.34 4.72
C VAL A 68 -12.67 -5.89 4.31
N PRO A 69 -12.99 -4.59 4.36
CA PRO A 69 -14.32 -4.11 4.04
C PRO A 69 -14.62 -4.18 2.53
N GLU A 70 -15.89 -4.15 2.17
CA GLU A 70 -16.32 -4.19 0.77
C GLU A 70 -15.72 -3.07 -0.08
N HIS A 71 -15.47 -1.90 0.51
CA HIS A 71 -14.88 -0.75 -0.17
C HIS A 71 -13.34 -0.74 -0.19
N ALA A 72 -12.68 -1.79 0.30
CA ALA A 72 -11.21 -1.85 0.34
C ALA A 72 -10.62 -1.67 -1.07
N PRO A 73 -9.62 -0.79 -1.22
CA PRO A 73 -9.01 -0.50 -2.51
C PRO A 73 -8.08 -1.63 -2.97
N PRO A 74 -7.64 -1.62 -4.24
CA PRO A 74 -6.56 -2.48 -4.69
C PRO A 74 -5.31 -2.33 -3.83
N LEU A 75 -4.63 -3.45 -3.55
CA LEU A 75 -3.47 -3.54 -2.66
C LEU A 75 -2.24 -4.00 -3.43
N PHE A 76 -1.12 -3.30 -3.23
CA PHE A 76 0.23 -3.75 -3.59
C PHE A 76 1.08 -3.92 -2.34
N ILE A 77 1.81 -5.04 -2.25
CA ILE A 77 2.75 -5.32 -1.15
C ILE A 77 4.13 -5.65 -1.72
N ALA A 78 5.17 -5.09 -1.12
CA ALA A 78 6.53 -5.56 -1.29
C ALA A 78 7.16 -5.80 0.09
N VAL A 79 7.77 -6.97 0.28
CA VAL A 79 8.34 -7.40 1.56
C VAL A 79 9.57 -8.26 1.36
N GLY A 80 10.50 -8.20 2.30
CA GLY A 80 11.63 -9.12 2.34
C GLY A 80 11.30 -10.42 3.06
N SER A 81 11.92 -11.53 2.67
CA SER A 81 11.64 -12.86 3.20
C SER A 81 12.28 -13.14 4.57
N THR A 82 13.32 -12.39 4.95
CA THR A 82 14.09 -12.71 6.15
C THR A 82 13.59 -12.05 7.44
N HIS A 83 12.57 -11.21 7.36
CA HIS A 83 11.90 -10.65 8.53
C HIS A 83 10.62 -11.43 8.84
N PHE A 84 10.76 -12.61 9.43
CA PHE A 84 9.74 -13.64 9.58
C PHE A 84 8.34 -13.09 9.97
N ASN A 85 8.23 -12.31 11.03
CA ASN A 85 6.94 -11.79 11.50
C ASN A 85 6.30 -10.83 10.50
N VAL A 86 7.07 -9.93 9.90
CA VAL A 86 6.57 -8.97 8.90
C VAL A 86 6.18 -9.69 7.62
N THR A 87 7.00 -10.64 7.18
CA THR A 87 6.73 -11.43 5.98
C THR A 87 5.42 -12.21 6.12
N ASN A 88 5.25 -12.93 7.24
CA ASN A 88 4.02 -13.68 7.50
C ASN A 88 2.80 -12.78 7.60
N GLY A 89 2.92 -11.61 8.23
CA GLY A 89 1.82 -10.67 8.29
C GLY A 89 1.46 -10.07 6.93
N CYS A 90 2.43 -9.79 6.08
CA CYS A 90 2.18 -9.35 4.70
C CYS A 90 1.48 -10.44 3.87
N LEU A 91 1.89 -11.71 4.03
CA LEU A 91 1.21 -12.84 3.39
C LEU A 91 -0.23 -13.00 3.90
N ALA A 92 -0.46 -12.88 5.21
CA ALA A 92 -1.78 -12.92 5.79
C ALA A 92 -2.68 -11.77 5.29
N LEU A 93 -2.13 -10.56 5.20
CA LEU A 93 -2.81 -9.39 4.64
C LEU A 93 -3.22 -9.62 3.19
N PHE A 94 -2.29 -10.12 2.36
CA PHE A 94 -2.59 -10.50 0.97
C PHE A 94 -3.71 -11.54 0.89
N ALA A 95 -3.63 -12.60 1.71
CA ALA A 95 -4.65 -13.65 1.75
C ALA A 95 -6.02 -13.11 2.16
N ALA A 96 -6.09 -12.20 3.14
CA ALA A 96 -7.32 -11.55 3.57
C ALA A 96 -7.96 -10.72 2.44
N TRP A 97 -7.16 -9.94 1.68
CA TRP A 97 -7.64 -9.21 0.51
C TRP A 97 -8.21 -10.15 -0.55
N LYS A 98 -7.50 -11.24 -0.83
CA LYS A 98 -7.96 -12.24 -1.82
C LYS A 98 -9.23 -12.94 -1.36
N ALA A 99 -9.34 -13.30 -0.09
CA ALA A 99 -10.55 -13.91 0.48
C ALA A 99 -11.77 -12.97 0.40
N ALA A 100 -11.56 -11.66 0.54
CA ALA A 100 -12.59 -10.64 0.37
C ALA A 100 -12.91 -10.33 -1.12
N GLY A 101 -12.32 -11.05 -2.08
CA GLY A 101 -12.51 -10.81 -3.52
C GLY A 101 -11.88 -9.51 -4.03
N LYS A 102 -10.95 -8.90 -3.27
CA LYS A 102 -10.31 -7.65 -3.65
C LYS A 102 -9.02 -7.89 -4.44
N PRO A 103 -8.70 -6.99 -5.39
CA PRO A 103 -7.45 -7.08 -6.13
C PRO A 103 -6.25 -6.87 -5.19
N ALA A 104 -5.28 -7.77 -5.27
CA ALA A 104 -4.03 -7.65 -4.53
C ALA A 104 -2.87 -8.26 -5.31
N GLU A 105 -1.69 -7.67 -5.13
CA GLU A 105 -0.41 -8.15 -5.66
C GLU A 105 0.62 -8.12 -4.55
N ILE A 106 1.50 -9.13 -4.49
CA ILE A 106 2.56 -9.22 -3.50
C ILE A 106 3.87 -9.67 -4.14
N HIS A 107 4.96 -9.01 -3.77
CA HIS A 107 6.33 -9.38 -4.10
C HIS A 107 7.09 -9.69 -2.81
N VAL A 108 7.63 -10.90 -2.72
CA VAL A 108 8.47 -11.34 -1.60
C VAL A 108 9.90 -11.52 -2.12
N TYR A 109 10.82 -10.70 -1.61
CA TYR A 109 12.21 -10.68 -2.04
C TYR A 109 13.08 -11.47 -1.09
N ASP A 110 13.82 -12.45 -1.61
CA ASP A 110 14.78 -13.23 -0.83
C ASP A 110 15.98 -12.38 -0.39
N GLN A 111 16.66 -12.80 0.69
CA GLN A 111 17.83 -12.16 1.27
C GLN A 111 17.64 -10.72 1.76
N VAL A 112 16.39 -10.30 1.97
CA VAL A 112 16.04 -8.95 2.43
C VAL A 112 15.18 -9.05 3.67
N SER A 113 15.47 -8.26 4.70
CA SER A 113 14.60 -8.17 5.88
C SER A 113 13.56 -7.05 5.72
N GLY A 114 13.99 -5.84 5.65
CA GLY A 114 13.18 -4.63 5.54
C GLY A 114 14.09 -3.44 5.35
N GLY A 115 13.54 -2.23 5.46
CA GLY A 115 14.32 -1.01 5.33
C GLY A 115 14.93 -0.81 3.94
N PHE A 116 14.42 -1.49 2.91
CA PHE A 116 14.82 -1.17 1.54
C PHE A 116 14.19 0.16 1.10
N SER A 117 14.88 0.85 0.23
CA SER A 117 14.51 2.18 -0.26
C SER A 117 14.87 2.28 -1.74
N LEU A 118 15.02 3.48 -2.25
CA LEU A 118 15.53 3.72 -3.60
C LEU A 118 17.06 3.58 -3.70
N THR A 119 17.77 3.37 -2.58
CA THR A 119 19.21 3.12 -2.58
C THR A 119 19.49 1.69 -3.00
N PRO A 120 20.19 1.46 -4.12
CA PRO A 120 20.48 0.12 -4.61
C PRO A 120 21.31 -0.70 -3.63
N ARG A 121 21.04 -1.99 -3.57
CA ARG A 121 21.76 -2.99 -2.74
C ARG A 121 22.41 -4.09 -3.59
N GLY A 122 22.20 -4.07 -4.89
CA GLY A 122 22.61 -5.14 -5.79
C GLY A 122 21.74 -6.41 -5.67
N LEU A 123 20.52 -6.28 -5.20
CA LEU A 123 19.56 -7.37 -4.98
C LEU A 123 18.30 -7.15 -5.82
N PRO A 124 17.52 -8.22 -6.11
CA PRO A 124 16.27 -8.11 -6.87
C PRO A 124 15.27 -7.11 -6.29
N VAL A 125 15.32 -6.85 -4.98
CA VAL A 125 14.47 -5.85 -4.32
C VAL A 125 14.67 -4.44 -4.86
N ASP A 126 15.80 -4.11 -5.46
CA ASP A 126 16.09 -2.78 -6.01
C ASP A 126 15.08 -2.38 -7.12
N GLY A 127 14.44 -3.38 -7.75
CA GLY A 127 13.39 -3.18 -8.73
C GLY A 127 11.97 -2.95 -8.16
N TRP A 128 11.81 -2.81 -6.83
CA TRP A 128 10.47 -2.70 -6.24
C TRP A 128 9.65 -1.51 -6.75
N ALA A 129 10.31 -0.36 -6.94
CA ALA A 129 9.64 0.85 -7.41
C ALA A 129 9.13 0.72 -8.85
N GLU A 130 9.88 0.00 -9.70
CA GLU A 130 9.45 -0.32 -11.06
C GLU A 130 8.24 -1.26 -11.05
N ARG A 131 8.21 -2.26 -10.17
CA ARG A 131 7.02 -3.14 -10.00
C ARG A 131 5.80 -2.36 -9.55
N VAL A 132 5.95 -1.41 -8.62
CA VAL A 132 4.86 -0.49 -8.24
C VAL A 132 4.37 0.30 -9.45
N HIS A 133 5.28 0.89 -10.25
CA HIS A 133 4.92 1.66 -11.44
C HIS A 133 4.14 0.80 -12.45
N GLU A 134 4.64 -0.38 -12.78
CA GLU A 134 3.96 -1.32 -13.69
C GLU A 134 2.56 -1.69 -13.20
N TRP A 135 2.43 -1.95 -11.89
CA TRP A 135 1.15 -2.24 -11.26
C TRP A 135 0.17 -1.06 -11.37
N LEU A 136 0.64 0.17 -11.11
CA LEU A 136 -0.17 1.38 -11.26
C LEU A 136 -0.64 1.57 -12.71
N VAL A 137 0.25 1.36 -13.69
CA VAL A 137 -0.07 1.45 -15.12
C VAL A 137 -1.09 0.39 -15.52
N ALA A 138 -0.87 -0.88 -15.13
CA ALA A 138 -1.78 -1.99 -15.43
C ALA A 138 -3.19 -1.75 -14.88
N ARG A 139 -3.29 -1.04 -13.76
CA ARG A 139 -4.56 -0.65 -13.13
C ARG A 139 -5.13 0.67 -13.61
N ARG A 140 -4.46 1.34 -14.55
CA ARG A 140 -4.85 2.67 -15.07
C ARG A 140 -4.94 3.74 -13.96
N LEU A 141 -4.13 3.59 -12.93
CA LEU A 141 -4.02 4.54 -11.81
C LEU A 141 -3.02 5.66 -12.12
N THR A 142 -2.16 5.45 -13.11
CA THR A 142 -1.26 6.46 -13.67
C THR A 142 -1.19 6.31 -15.19
N ASN A 143 -0.66 7.32 -15.88
CA ASN A 143 -0.38 7.26 -17.30
C ASN A 143 0.96 6.52 -17.53
N ARG A 144 1.13 5.98 -18.73
CA ARG A 144 2.39 5.40 -19.19
C ARG A 144 3.49 6.45 -19.31
#